data_7139668c622bfb43a91586f81db11333
#
_entry.id   7139668c622bfb43a91586f81db11333
#
_cell.length_a   1.000
_cell.length_b   1.000
_cell.length_c   1.000
_cell.angle_alpha   90.00
_cell.angle_beta   90.00
_cell.angle_gamma   90.00
#
_symmetry.space_group_name_H-M   'P 1'
#
loop_
_entity.id
_entity.type
_entity.pdbx_description
1 polymer ?
#
loop_
_entity_poly.entity_id
_entity_poly.type
_entity_poly.pdbx_seq_one_letter_code
_entity_poly.pdbx_strand_id
1 'polypeptide(L)'
;MVTPKDLILHLIGDPYFREEHWRQSPTDTCVIQIGGPGLDQWDVDELSVLTNMTVEGGLMTGIVEPCQPLRDFLQQKRGLTPEAIEQMLIYPDADASYVRTLEVDLAEVPLTVATPGDSRNRQ
;
A
#
# COMPACT_ATOMS: atom_id res chain seq x y z
N MET A 1 -7.87 -16.09 -3.24
CA MET A 1 -6.61 -15.37 -2.96
C MET A 1 -6.97 -13.89 -2.92
N VAL A 2 -6.59 -13.17 -1.89
CA VAL A 2 -6.83 -11.73 -1.75
C VAL A 2 -6.01 -10.97 -2.80
N THR A 3 -6.60 -9.94 -3.37
CA THR A 3 -5.92 -9.06 -4.34
C THR A 3 -5.46 -7.77 -3.66
N PRO A 4 -4.50 -7.03 -4.26
CA PRO A 4 -4.12 -5.70 -3.78
C PRO A 4 -5.31 -4.74 -3.68
N LYS A 5 -6.28 -4.86 -4.60
CA LYS A 5 -7.51 -4.06 -4.55
C LYS A 5 -8.34 -4.40 -3.30
N ASP A 6 -8.47 -5.68 -2.95
CA ASP A 6 -9.19 -6.06 -1.74
C ASP A 6 -8.51 -5.48 -0.49
N LEU A 7 -7.17 -5.53 -0.43
CA LEU A 7 -6.41 -4.95 0.67
C LEU A 7 -6.62 -3.43 0.76
N ILE A 8 -6.48 -2.69 -0.33
CA ILE A 8 -6.61 -1.22 -0.25
C ILE A 8 -8.05 -0.81 0.10
N LEU A 9 -9.06 -1.48 -0.45
CA LEU A 9 -10.46 -1.23 -0.08
C LEU A 9 -10.72 -1.60 1.39
N HIS A 10 -10.08 -2.65 1.89
CA HIS A 10 -10.14 -3.01 3.30
C HIS A 10 -9.55 -1.91 4.18
N LEU A 11 -8.37 -1.41 3.84
CA LEU A 11 -7.67 -0.35 4.58
C LEU A 11 -8.46 0.96 4.58
N ILE A 12 -8.84 1.48 3.42
CA ILE A 12 -9.57 2.76 3.35
C ILE A 12 -11.00 2.70 3.91
N GLY A 13 -11.52 1.51 4.10
CA GLY A 13 -12.78 1.28 4.82
C GLY A 13 -12.64 1.27 6.35
N ASP A 14 -11.42 1.34 6.88
CA ASP A 14 -11.19 1.49 8.33
C ASP A 14 -11.75 2.83 8.83
N PRO A 15 -12.35 2.87 10.03
CA PRO A 15 -12.89 4.10 10.62
C PRO A 15 -11.88 5.26 10.66
N TYR A 16 -10.59 4.96 10.82
CA TYR A 16 -9.54 5.98 10.78
C TYR A 16 -9.57 6.82 9.50
N PHE A 17 -9.71 6.18 8.33
CA PHE A 17 -9.78 6.90 7.05
C PHE A 17 -11.13 7.54 6.81
N ARG A 18 -12.20 7.02 7.43
CA ARG A 18 -13.57 7.50 7.21
C ARG A 18 -13.94 8.68 8.09
N GLU A 19 -13.51 8.68 9.36
CA GLU A 19 -14.00 9.61 10.36
C GLU A 19 -12.97 10.64 10.82
N GLU A 20 -11.75 10.19 11.12
CA GLU A 20 -10.73 11.08 11.72
C GLU A 20 -9.96 11.89 10.67
N HIS A 21 -9.57 11.25 9.58
CA HIS A 21 -8.72 11.89 8.58
C HIS A 21 -9.49 12.88 7.71
N TRP A 22 -10.71 12.56 7.36
CA TRP A 22 -11.52 13.36 6.44
C TRP A 22 -12.12 14.61 7.06
N ARG A 23 -12.21 14.68 8.38
CA ARG A 23 -12.86 15.80 9.08
C ARG A 23 -11.93 16.74 9.83
N GLN A 24 -10.71 16.33 10.17
CA GLN A 24 -9.86 17.06 11.10
C GLN A 24 -8.45 17.38 10.60
N SER A 25 -8.01 16.78 9.52
CA SER A 25 -6.68 17.00 8.98
C SER A 25 -6.72 17.17 7.48
N PRO A 26 -5.89 18.05 6.91
CA PRO A 26 -5.68 18.03 5.47
C PRO A 26 -5.07 16.69 5.08
N THR A 27 -5.92 15.78 4.63
CA THR A 27 -5.55 14.44 4.18
C THR A 27 -4.60 14.45 2.99
N ASP A 28 -4.60 15.55 2.27
CA ASP A 28 -3.66 15.87 1.21
C ASP A 28 -2.18 15.95 1.64
N THR A 29 -1.90 15.86 2.94
CA THR A 29 -0.54 15.80 3.49
C THR A 29 -0.11 14.43 4.01
N CYS A 30 -1.01 13.44 3.98
CA CYS A 30 -0.70 12.11 4.48
C CYS A 30 -0.20 11.17 3.37
N VAL A 31 0.81 10.41 3.69
CA VAL A 31 1.37 9.34 2.84
C VAL A 31 1.23 8.02 3.59
N ILE A 32 0.80 6.97 2.89
CA ILE A 32 0.82 5.61 3.43
C ILE A 32 2.07 4.88 2.95
N GLN A 33 2.76 4.24 3.87
CA GLN A 33 3.84 3.30 3.60
C GLN A 33 3.32 1.89 3.82
N ILE A 34 3.52 1.02 2.85
CA ILE A 34 3.02 -0.35 2.85
C ILE A 34 4.22 -1.30 2.75
N GLY A 35 4.37 -2.15 3.75
CA GLY A 35 5.48 -3.08 3.85
C GLY A 35 5.06 -4.42 4.45
N GLY A 36 6.02 -5.32 4.56
CA GLY A 36 5.84 -6.62 5.18
C GLY A 36 5.83 -7.79 4.19
N PRO A 37 5.94 -9.03 4.70
CA PRO A 37 6.14 -10.23 3.87
C PRO A 37 4.94 -10.58 3.00
N GLY A 38 3.76 -10.05 3.30
CA GLY A 38 2.57 -10.25 2.49
C GLY A 38 2.69 -9.69 1.07
N LEU A 39 3.58 -8.71 0.84
CA LEU A 39 3.80 -8.12 -0.48
C LEU A 39 4.42 -9.09 -1.48
N ASP A 40 5.15 -10.10 -1.01
CA ASP A 40 5.90 -11.03 -1.87
C ASP A 40 4.99 -11.96 -2.69
N GLN A 41 3.70 -11.99 -2.41
CA GLN A 41 2.74 -12.77 -3.18
C GLN A 41 2.22 -12.08 -4.46
N TRP A 42 2.54 -10.81 -4.66
CA TRP A 42 2.05 -9.98 -5.75
C TRP A 42 3.20 -9.52 -6.66
N ASP A 43 2.94 -9.41 -7.94
CA ASP A 43 3.90 -8.81 -8.86
C ASP A 43 3.91 -7.27 -8.79
N VAL A 44 4.80 -6.62 -9.54
CA VAL A 44 4.94 -5.15 -9.51
C VAL A 44 3.70 -4.44 -10.05
N ASP A 45 3.02 -5.02 -11.03
CA ASP A 45 1.80 -4.44 -11.58
C ASP A 45 0.68 -4.50 -10.54
N GLU A 46 0.57 -5.60 -9.82
CA GLU A 46 -0.34 -5.78 -8.69
C GLU A 46 0.01 -4.83 -7.53
N LEU A 47 1.28 -4.71 -7.15
CA LEU A 47 1.72 -3.77 -6.12
C LEU A 47 1.44 -2.31 -6.49
N SER A 48 1.47 -1.96 -7.78
CA SER A 48 1.13 -0.62 -8.24
C SER A 48 -0.32 -0.23 -7.96
N VAL A 49 -1.22 -1.20 -7.86
CA VAL A 49 -2.61 -0.97 -7.48
C VAL A 49 -2.71 -0.38 -6.07
N LEU A 50 -1.87 -0.84 -5.13
CA LEU A 50 -1.84 -0.33 -3.76
C LEU A 50 -1.52 1.17 -3.75
N THR A 51 -0.50 1.58 -4.48
CA THR A 51 -0.09 3.00 -4.51
C THR A 51 -1.08 3.87 -5.29
N ASN A 52 -1.62 3.37 -6.39
CA ASN A 52 -2.56 4.11 -7.23
C ASN A 52 -3.91 4.36 -6.54
N MET A 53 -4.36 3.43 -5.70
CA MET A 53 -5.66 3.54 -5.04
C MET A 53 -5.61 4.29 -3.70
N THR A 54 -4.47 4.75 -3.24
CA THR A 54 -4.38 5.51 -1.98
C THR A 54 -5.18 6.79 -1.99
N VAL A 55 -5.29 7.43 -3.14
CA VAL A 55 -6.10 8.64 -3.35
C VAL A 55 -7.59 8.41 -3.04
N GLU A 56 -8.09 7.20 -3.21
CA GLU A 56 -9.47 6.83 -2.86
C GLU A 56 -9.73 6.90 -1.35
N GLY A 57 -8.68 6.79 -0.54
CA GLY A 57 -8.72 7.02 0.90
C GLY A 57 -8.43 8.47 1.31
N GLY A 58 -8.28 9.38 0.34
CA GLY A 58 -7.96 10.79 0.59
C GLY A 58 -6.48 11.02 0.95
N LEU A 59 -5.60 10.09 0.62
CA LEU A 59 -4.17 10.21 0.88
C LEU A 59 -3.46 10.92 -0.28
N MET A 60 -2.36 11.60 0.00
CA MET A 60 -1.54 12.26 -1.01
C MET A 60 -0.92 11.23 -1.96
N THR A 61 -0.35 10.17 -1.41
CA THR A 61 0.28 9.09 -2.17
C THR A 61 0.50 7.85 -1.30
N GLY A 62 0.93 6.76 -1.94
CA GLY A 62 1.38 5.54 -1.29
C GLY A 62 2.77 5.14 -1.74
N ILE A 63 3.51 4.51 -0.83
CA ILE A 63 4.84 3.97 -1.07
C ILE A 63 4.82 2.49 -0.67
N VAL A 64 5.32 1.63 -1.54
CA VAL A 64 5.59 0.22 -1.23
C VAL A 64 7.07 0.08 -0.86
N GLU A 65 7.32 -0.55 0.27
CA GLU A 65 8.69 -0.84 0.71
C GLU A 65 9.41 -1.81 -0.25
N PRO A 66 10.75 -1.78 -0.27
CA PRO A 66 11.53 -2.76 -1.02
C PRO A 66 11.13 -4.20 -0.68
N CYS A 67 10.69 -4.94 -1.69
CA CYS A 67 10.21 -6.32 -1.60
C CYS A 67 10.83 -7.19 -2.69
N GLN A 68 10.67 -8.50 -2.60
CA GLN A 68 11.27 -9.41 -3.57
C GLN A 68 10.71 -9.22 -5.00
N PRO A 69 9.40 -9.04 -5.22
CA PRO A 69 8.86 -8.79 -6.56
C PRO A 69 9.46 -7.57 -7.26
N LEU A 70 9.76 -6.50 -6.52
CA LEU A 70 10.43 -5.33 -7.08
C LEU A 70 11.85 -5.66 -7.54
N ARG A 71 12.60 -6.43 -6.75
CA ARG A 71 13.96 -6.88 -7.12
C ARG A 71 13.93 -7.73 -8.38
N ASP A 72 13.03 -8.69 -8.42
CA ASP A 72 12.86 -9.59 -9.57
C ASP A 72 12.50 -8.81 -10.83
N PHE A 73 11.61 -7.86 -10.73
CA PHE A 73 11.24 -6.98 -11.85
C PHE A 73 12.44 -6.18 -12.36
N LEU A 74 13.19 -5.54 -11.47
CA LEU A 74 14.35 -4.73 -11.83
C LEU A 74 15.45 -5.59 -12.49
N GLN A 75 15.66 -6.79 -11.98
CA GLN A 75 16.63 -7.73 -12.56
C GLN A 75 16.16 -8.27 -13.92
N GLN A 76 14.94 -8.77 -14.02
CA GLN A 76 14.45 -9.45 -15.21
C GLN A 76 14.05 -8.49 -16.34
N LYS A 77 13.41 -7.38 -16.01
CA LYS A 77 12.88 -6.43 -16.99
C LYS A 77 13.84 -5.28 -17.30
N ARG A 78 14.70 -4.92 -16.36
CA ARG A 78 15.67 -3.82 -16.53
C ARG A 78 17.10 -4.30 -16.68
N GLY A 79 17.38 -5.59 -16.46
CA GLY A 79 18.71 -6.18 -16.58
C GLY A 79 19.72 -5.65 -15.55
N LEU A 80 19.24 -5.15 -14.41
CA LEU A 80 20.11 -4.62 -13.36
C LEU A 80 20.73 -5.77 -12.56
N THR A 81 21.97 -5.57 -12.12
CA THR A 81 22.62 -6.50 -11.19
C THR A 81 22.05 -6.35 -9.77
N PRO A 82 22.13 -7.40 -8.93
CA PRO A 82 21.68 -7.30 -7.54
C PRO A 82 22.33 -6.13 -6.78
N GLU A 83 23.60 -5.87 -7.01
CA GLU A 83 24.33 -4.77 -6.36
C GLU A 83 23.79 -3.40 -6.79
N ALA A 84 23.50 -3.23 -8.09
CA ALA A 84 22.91 -2.00 -8.60
C ALA A 84 21.50 -1.78 -8.07
N ILE A 85 20.72 -2.86 -7.92
CA ILE A 85 19.38 -2.81 -7.35
C ILE A 85 19.45 -2.33 -5.89
N GLU A 86 20.27 -2.95 -5.05
CA GLU A 86 20.39 -2.55 -3.64
C GLU A 86 20.87 -1.11 -3.44
N GLN A 87 21.68 -0.57 -4.35
CA GLN A 87 22.08 0.83 -4.32
C GLN A 87 20.94 1.81 -4.66
N MET A 88 19.92 1.36 -5.37
CA MET A 88 18.76 2.17 -5.76
C MET A 88 17.62 2.12 -4.75
N LEU A 89 17.54 1.06 -3.95
CA LEU A 89 16.45 0.87 -3.00
C LEU A 89 16.59 1.81 -1.81
N ILE A 90 15.48 2.41 -1.43
CA ILE A 90 15.37 3.28 -0.26
C ILE A 90 14.56 2.54 0.79
N TYR A 91 15.14 2.39 1.96
CA TYR A 91 14.51 1.77 3.11
C TYR A 91 14.07 2.83 4.12
N PRO A 92 13.03 2.55 4.92
CA PRO A 92 12.71 3.43 6.03
C PRO A 92 13.85 3.45 7.06
N ASP A 93 14.03 4.59 7.70
CA ASP A 93 14.99 4.70 8.80
C ASP A 93 14.56 3.79 9.96
N ALA A 94 15.55 3.21 10.67
CA ALA A 94 15.26 2.27 11.77
C ALA A 94 14.49 2.93 12.94
N ASP A 95 14.58 4.24 13.06
CA ASP A 95 13.89 5.06 14.06
C ASP A 95 12.77 5.91 13.46
N ALA A 96 12.30 5.57 12.26
CA ALA A 96 11.19 6.27 11.61
C ALA A 96 9.95 6.30 12.52
N SER A 97 9.36 7.47 12.64
CA SER A 97 8.17 7.69 13.46
C SER A 97 6.94 7.84 12.57
N TYR A 98 5.91 7.08 12.85
CA TYR A 98 4.66 7.06 12.11
C TYR A 98 3.52 7.62 12.97
N VAL A 99 2.62 8.38 12.35
CA VAL A 99 1.41 8.88 13.03
C VAL A 99 0.53 7.71 13.46
N ARG A 100 0.45 6.67 12.63
CA ARG A 100 -0.28 5.44 12.91
C ARG A 100 0.34 4.26 12.19
N THR A 101 0.28 3.10 12.80
CA THR A 101 0.63 1.82 12.19
C THR A 101 -0.60 0.91 12.24
N LEU A 102 -0.91 0.28 11.11
CA LEU A 102 -1.96 -0.73 10.98
C LEU A 102 -1.32 -2.04 10.56
N GLU A 103 -1.60 -3.09 11.29
CA GLU A 103 -1.20 -4.45 10.94
C GLU A 103 -2.39 -5.18 10.34
N VAL A 104 -2.20 -5.81 9.19
CA VAL A 104 -3.27 -6.53 8.47
C VAL A 104 -2.80 -7.93 8.15
N ASP A 105 -3.53 -8.92 8.64
CA ASP A 105 -3.37 -10.29 8.16
C ASP A 105 -4.14 -10.46 6.85
N LEU A 106 -3.40 -10.71 5.76
CA LEU A 106 -4.00 -10.87 4.44
C LEU A 106 -4.96 -12.07 4.36
N ALA A 107 -4.81 -13.06 5.23
CA ALA A 107 -5.73 -14.19 5.30
C ALA A 107 -7.12 -13.80 5.83
N GLU A 108 -7.20 -12.71 6.58
CA GLU A 108 -8.45 -12.19 7.15
C GLU A 108 -9.11 -11.12 6.26
N VAL A 109 -8.44 -10.65 5.22
CA VAL A 109 -9.01 -9.67 4.28
C VAL A 109 -10.06 -10.34 3.41
N PRO A 110 -11.33 -9.95 3.49
CA PRO A 110 -12.37 -10.51 2.64
C PRO A 110 -12.25 -10.01 1.20
N LEU A 111 -12.80 -10.77 0.25
CA LEU A 111 -13.04 -10.25 -1.09
C LEU A 111 -14.00 -9.06 -0.97
N THR A 112 -13.57 -7.92 -1.50
CA THR A 112 -14.20 -6.65 -1.20
C THR A 112 -14.65 -5.93 -2.47
N VAL A 113 -15.85 -5.37 -2.43
CA VAL A 113 -16.38 -4.52 -3.48
C VAL A 113 -16.82 -3.18 -2.88
N ALA A 114 -16.51 -2.10 -3.57
CA ALA A 114 -17.03 -0.79 -3.20
C ALA A 114 -18.43 -0.59 -3.79
N THR A 115 -19.36 -0.12 -2.98
CA THR A 115 -20.70 0.27 -3.48
C THR A 115 -20.64 1.64 -4.16
N PRO A 116 -21.59 1.94 -5.07
CA PRO A 116 -21.64 3.23 -5.73
C PRO A 116 -21.69 4.40 -4.75
N GLY A 117 -21.01 5.49 -5.11
CA GLY A 117 -21.00 6.76 -4.38
C GLY A 117 -19.70 7.05 -3.64
N ASP A 118 -19.13 6.09 -2.96
CA ASP A 118 -17.84 6.28 -2.24
C ASP A 118 -17.08 4.96 -2.17
N SER A 119 -15.84 4.97 -2.61
CA SER A 119 -14.94 3.80 -2.58
C SER A 119 -14.70 3.24 -1.17
N ARG A 120 -14.87 4.07 -0.14
CA ARG A 120 -14.79 3.67 1.27
C ARG A 120 -16.02 2.92 1.77
N ASN A 121 -17.12 2.90 1.02
CA ASN A 121 -18.30 2.11 1.31
C ASN A 121 -18.13 0.67 0.82
N ARG A 122 -17.29 -0.09 1.51
CA ARG A 122 -17.02 -1.51 1.19
C ARG A 122 -18.13 -2.43 1.70
N GLN A 123 -18.34 -3.52 1.00
CA GLN A 123 -19.11 -4.70 1.39
C GLN A 123 -18.30 -5.96 1.17
#